data_f54e67b2428426673d842d6f7c9c1bb4
#
_entry.id   f54e67b2428426673d842d6f7c9c1bb4
#
_cell.length_a   1.000
_cell.length_b   1.000
_cell.length_c   1.000
_cell.angle_alpha   90.00
_cell.angle_beta   90.00
_cell.angle_gamma   90.00
#
_symmetry.space_group_name_H-M   'P 1'
#
loop_
_entity.id
_entity.type
_entity.pdbx_description
1 polymer ?
#
loop_
_entity_poly.entity_id
_entity_poly.type
_entity_poly.pdbx_seq_one_letter_code
_entity_poly.pdbx_strand_id
1 'polypeptide(L)'
;MANVINSSANKNNASVRQIALSVACYHREILKDITEVHQIQAFSTNQVTVFYCGFSFSALTEVFMNRYDELLKRLLAVCKAQPEIKAVIIVGSQAREISKADEYSDLDLIIACSEPQILLYENNIIGKLCKPVYSFVEDTFAGEKERRILFEKSLDVDMIVMSEDSLVNLLKSHNADFILNRGFSLCYDACGISQLICKSSKITPCDFTALSEESFRNLTNDFMFHTVWAEKKIRRGELWTAIMCVNGYLKTKLIIVIEMYEHCIHGTAYDTWHNGRMAEQWAEPFIIDKLGDCFSHYDADDLLSAFTATRELFLTLAKECASAYGYTTGIPEIDS
;
A
#
# COMPACT_ATOMS: atom_id res chain seq x y z
N MET A 1 -51.18 -10.95 5.64
CA MET A 1 -49.84 -11.40 6.15
C MET A 1 -48.95 -12.05 5.08
N ALA A 2 -49.13 -11.73 3.83
CA ALA A 2 -48.35 -12.33 2.73
C ALA A 2 -47.29 -11.38 2.06
N ASN A 3 -47.19 -10.13 2.51
CA ASN A 3 -46.32 -9.10 1.86
C ASN A 3 -45.06 -8.74 2.62
N VAL A 4 -44.72 -9.40 3.74
CA VAL A 4 -43.53 -9.09 4.56
C VAL A 4 -42.37 -10.11 4.31
N ILE A 5 -42.68 -11.29 3.75
CA ILE A 5 -41.67 -12.36 3.57
C ILE A 5 -40.86 -12.19 2.24
N ASN A 6 -41.33 -11.36 1.29
CA ASN A 6 -40.69 -11.19 0.01
C ASN A 6 -39.57 -10.09 -0.04
N SER A 7 -39.41 -9.29 1.02
CA SER A 7 -38.41 -8.23 1.00
C SER A 7 -37.02 -8.67 1.52
N SER A 8 -36.97 -9.68 2.38
CA SER A 8 -35.68 -10.19 2.89
C SER A 8 -34.98 -11.17 1.94
N ALA A 9 -35.78 -11.94 1.20
CA ALA A 9 -35.21 -12.85 0.17
C ALA A 9 -34.59 -12.10 -1.04
N ASN A 10 -35.08 -10.91 -1.33
CA ASN A 10 -34.57 -10.12 -2.47
C ASN A 10 -33.27 -9.35 -2.17
N LYS A 11 -32.99 -9.01 -0.92
CA LYS A 11 -31.72 -8.36 -0.53
C LYS A 11 -30.56 -9.33 -0.49
N ASN A 12 -30.77 -10.57 -0.06
CA ASN A 12 -29.73 -11.60 -0.09
C ASN A 12 -29.39 -12.05 -1.53
N ASN A 13 -30.37 -12.03 -2.44
CA ASN A 13 -30.13 -12.34 -3.87
C ASN A 13 -29.34 -11.25 -4.60
N ALA A 14 -29.40 -9.99 -4.18
CA ALA A 14 -28.63 -8.90 -4.79
C ALA A 14 -27.13 -9.01 -4.44
N SER A 15 -26.79 -9.31 -3.19
CA SER A 15 -25.38 -9.46 -2.77
C SER A 15 -24.72 -10.71 -3.34
N VAL A 16 -25.46 -11.83 -3.40
CA VAL A 16 -24.97 -13.07 -4.02
C VAL A 16 -24.82 -12.91 -5.54
N ARG A 17 -25.70 -12.13 -6.21
CA ARG A 17 -25.56 -11.79 -7.64
C ARG A 17 -24.35 -10.89 -7.89
N GLN A 18 -24.03 -9.98 -6.99
CA GLN A 18 -22.90 -9.08 -7.14
C GLN A 18 -21.57 -9.83 -6.97
N ILE A 19 -21.51 -10.76 -6.03
CA ILE A 19 -20.34 -11.67 -5.87
C ILE A 19 -20.23 -12.61 -7.07
N ALA A 20 -21.34 -13.17 -7.55
CA ALA A 20 -21.34 -14.03 -8.74
C ALA A 20 -20.97 -13.27 -10.03
N LEU A 21 -21.34 -11.99 -10.16
CA LEU A 21 -20.97 -11.14 -11.29
C LEU A 21 -19.48 -10.75 -11.24
N SER A 22 -18.92 -10.47 -10.07
CA SER A 22 -17.49 -10.22 -9.91
C SER A 22 -16.67 -11.45 -10.28
N VAL A 23 -17.05 -12.63 -9.79
CA VAL A 23 -16.43 -13.91 -10.15
C VAL A 23 -16.59 -14.21 -11.65
N ALA A 24 -17.75 -13.94 -12.24
CA ALA A 24 -18.02 -14.18 -13.66
C ALA A 24 -17.27 -13.21 -14.59
N CYS A 25 -17.06 -11.95 -14.21
CA CYS A 25 -16.24 -11.00 -14.97
C CYS A 25 -14.77 -11.41 -14.94
N TYR A 26 -14.26 -11.83 -13.78
CA TYR A 26 -12.89 -12.35 -13.63
C TYR A 26 -12.65 -13.60 -14.50
N HIS A 27 -13.62 -14.51 -14.56
CA HIS A 27 -13.53 -15.71 -15.43
C HIS A 27 -13.68 -15.38 -16.93
N ARG A 28 -14.32 -14.29 -17.31
CA ARG A 28 -14.52 -13.93 -18.72
C ARG A 28 -13.24 -13.43 -19.39
N GLU A 29 -12.33 -12.80 -18.65
CA GLU A 29 -11.02 -12.43 -19.19
C GLU A 29 -10.10 -13.64 -19.35
N ILE A 30 -10.12 -14.58 -18.39
CA ILE A 30 -9.34 -15.82 -18.47
C ILE A 30 -9.80 -16.75 -19.60
N LEU A 31 -11.11 -16.78 -19.90
CA LEU A 31 -11.68 -17.61 -20.96
C LEU A 31 -11.44 -17.06 -22.38
N LYS A 32 -11.00 -15.80 -22.52
CA LYS A 32 -10.60 -15.24 -23.82
C LYS A 32 -9.32 -15.83 -24.38
N ASP A 33 -8.45 -16.33 -23.52
CA ASP A 33 -7.17 -16.94 -23.91
C ASP A 33 -7.23 -18.46 -24.12
N ILE A 34 -8.39 -19.09 -23.84
CA ILE A 34 -8.62 -20.54 -24.07
C ILE A 34 -9.52 -20.74 -25.27
N THR A 35 -8.93 -20.86 -26.46
CA THR A 35 -9.62 -20.94 -27.76
C THR A 35 -10.28 -22.27 -28.09
N GLU A 36 -10.42 -23.22 -27.18
CA GLU A 36 -11.18 -24.46 -27.40
C GLU A 36 -12.13 -24.74 -26.24
N VAL A 37 -13.36 -24.21 -26.32
CA VAL A 37 -14.43 -24.54 -25.37
C VAL A 37 -15.47 -25.41 -26.06
N HIS A 38 -15.52 -26.69 -25.69
CA HIS A 38 -16.66 -27.54 -25.99
C HIS A 38 -17.82 -27.25 -25.05
N GLN A 39 -19.01 -27.17 -25.60
CA GLN A 39 -20.35 -26.93 -25.06
C GLN A 39 -20.48 -26.85 -23.53
N ILE A 40 -20.83 -25.66 -23.02
CA ILE A 40 -21.24 -25.41 -21.64
C ILE A 40 -22.74 -25.72 -21.51
N GLN A 41 -23.12 -26.72 -20.71
CA GLN A 41 -24.49 -26.92 -20.27
C GLN A 41 -24.69 -26.28 -18.88
N ALA A 42 -25.64 -25.35 -18.81
CA ALA A 42 -26.01 -24.71 -17.54
C ALA A 42 -27.16 -25.48 -16.88
N PHE A 43 -26.97 -25.95 -15.67
CA PHE A 43 -28.04 -26.47 -14.82
C PHE A 43 -28.33 -25.46 -13.73
N SER A 44 -29.58 -25.00 -13.66
CA SER A 44 -30.06 -24.12 -12.61
C SER A 44 -30.82 -24.95 -11.59
N THR A 45 -30.29 -25.02 -10.38
CA THR A 45 -31.06 -25.40 -9.19
C THR A 45 -31.17 -24.18 -8.29
N ASN A 46 -32.27 -24.08 -7.53
CA ASN A 46 -32.62 -22.91 -6.73
C ASN A 46 -31.62 -22.47 -5.65
N GLN A 47 -30.38 -22.97 -5.66
CA GLN A 47 -29.36 -22.69 -4.63
C GLN A 47 -27.97 -22.56 -5.22
N VAL A 48 -27.53 -22.14 -6.19
CA VAL A 48 -26.18 -21.92 -6.74
C VAL A 48 -26.04 -22.43 -8.17
N THR A 49 -25.68 -21.55 -9.06
CA THR A 49 -25.26 -21.94 -10.41
C THR A 49 -23.79 -22.33 -10.38
N VAL A 50 -23.51 -23.61 -10.50
CA VAL A 50 -22.14 -24.14 -10.59
C VAL A 50 -21.88 -24.47 -12.06
N PHE A 51 -20.87 -23.86 -12.66
CA PHE A 51 -20.41 -24.18 -14.01
C PHE A 51 -19.44 -25.36 -13.93
N TYR A 52 -19.79 -26.47 -14.57
CA TYR A 52 -18.89 -27.61 -14.74
C TYR A 52 -18.18 -27.49 -16.09
N CYS A 53 -16.91 -27.23 -16.10
CA CYS A 53 -16.02 -27.53 -17.20
C CYS A 53 -15.30 -28.82 -16.82
N GLY A 54 -15.22 -29.81 -17.72
CA GLY A 54 -14.76 -31.20 -17.46
C GLY A 54 -13.35 -31.40 -16.87
N PHE A 55 -12.85 -30.46 -16.10
CA PHE A 55 -11.62 -30.55 -15.31
C PHE A 55 -11.96 -30.86 -13.84
N SER A 56 -11.16 -31.75 -13.23
CA SER A 56 -11.36 -32.06 -11.81
C SER A 56 -11.16 -30.79 -10.97
N PHE A 57 -12.09 -30.55 -10.05
CA PHE A 57 -12.11 -29.41 -9.14
C PHE A 57 -10.80 -29.25 -8.31
N SER A 58 -10.05 -30.35 -8.14
CA SER A 58 -8.74 -30.36 -7.49
C SER A 58 -7.64 -29.66 -8.29
N ALA A 59 -7.66 -29.77 -9.62
CA ALA A 59 -6.65 -29.15 -10.47
C ALA A 59 -6.84 -27.63 -10.62
N LEU A 60 -8.09 -27.13 -10.54
CA LEU A 60 -8.37 -25.70 -10.59
C LEU A 60 -8.09 -24.99 -9.26
N THR A 61 -8.19 -25.69 -8.12
CA THR A 61 -7.85 -25.13 -6.81
C THR A 61 -6.34 -25.01 -6.59
N GLU A 62 -5.51 -25.84 -7.23
CA GLU A 62 -4.05 -25.73 -7.14
C GLU A 62 -3.46 -24.54 -7.94
N VAL A 63 -4.14 -24.08 -8.98
CA VAL A 63 -3.64 -23.01 -9.88
C VAL A 63 -3.85 -21.60 -9.31
N PHE A 64 -4.73 -21.42 -8.30
CA PHE A 64 -5.11 -20.11 -7.77
C PHE A 64 -5.00 -19.97 -6.24
N MET A 65 -4.29 -20.86 -5.55
CA MET A 65 -4.07 -20.67 -4.10
C MET A 65 -3.03 -19.57 -3.89
N ASN A 66 -3.51 -18.43 -3.31
CA ASN A 66 -2.63 -17.41 -2.79
C ASN A 66 -1.76 -18.04 -1.67
N ARG A 67 -0.48 -17.69 -1.63
CA ARG A 67 0.47 -18.18 -0.61
C ARG A 67 -0.02 -17.96 0.84
N TYR A 68 -0.93 -17.02 1.07
CA TYR A 68 -1.52 -16.69 2.38
C TYR A 68 -2.84 -17.41 2.68
N ASP A 69 -3.44 -18.15 1.75
CA ASP A 69 -4.78 -18.74 1.94
C ASP A 69 -4.89 -19.62 3.18
N GLU A 70 -3.87 -20.44 3.43
CA GLU A 70 -3.86 -21.31 4.61
C GLU A 70 -3.69 -20.52 5.90
N LEU A 71 -2.86 -19.47 5.89
CA LEU A 71 -2.68 -18.57 7.03
C LEU A 71 -3.99 -17.83 7.32
N LEU A 72 -4.66 -17.31 6.30
CA LEU A 72 -5.95 -16.61 6.44
C LEU A 72 -7.05 -17.53 6.96
N LYS A 73 -7.12 -18.80 6.52
CA LYS A 73 -8.06 -19.78 7.08
C LYS A 73 -7.82 -20.00 8.57
N ARG A 74 -6.56 -20.09 9.00
CA ARG A 74 -6.20 -20.25 10.41
C ARG A 74 -6.49 -18.97 11.19
N LEU A 75 -6.23 -17.80 10.62
CA LEU A 75 -6.59 -16.51 11.22
C LEU A 75 -8.10 -16.43 11.48
N LEU A 76 -8.92 -16.78 10.50
CA LEU A 76 -10.38 -16.80 10.68
C LEU A 76 -10.84 -17.80 11.77
N ALA A 77 -10.18 -18.95 11.88
CA ALA A 77 -10.46 -19.89 12.96
C ALA A 77 -10.07 -19.31 14.34
N VAL A 78 -8.94 -18.61 14.41
CA VAL A 78 -8.49 -17.88 15.60
C VAL A 78 -9.48 -16.79 15.96
N CYS A 79 -9.92 -15.95 15.01
CA CYS A 79 -10.91 -14.90 15.26
C CYS A 79 -12.22 -15.43 15.87
N LYS A 80 -12.70 -16.59 15.42
CA LYS A 80 -13.89 -17.24 15.98
C LYS A 80 -13.68 -17.80 17.39
N ALA A 81 -12.46 -18.14 17.75
CA ALA A 81 -12.10 -18.72 19.05
C ALA A 81 -11.64 -17.68 20.08
N GLN A 82 -11.36 -16.45 19.66
CA GLN A 82 -10.84 -15.37 20.48
C GLN A 82 -11.83 -14.19 20.43
N PRO A 83 -12.71 -14.06 21.41
CA PRO A 83 -13.74 -13.00 21.42
C PRO A 83 -13.15 -11.59 21.55
N GLU A 84 -11.88 -11.48 21.92
CA GLU A 84 -11.14 -10.22 21.96
C GLU A 84 -10.92 -9.63 20.57
N ILE A 85 -10.79 -10.46 19.52
CA ILE A 85 -10.63 -10.00 18.13
C ILE A 85 -12.02 -9.61 17.61
N LYS A 86 -12.17 -8.35 17.20
CA LYS A 86 -13.45 -7.77 16.79
C LYS A 86 -13.61 -7.65 15.29
N ALA A 87 -12.53 -7.31 14.59
CA ALA A 87 -12.53 -7.18 13.13
C ALA A 87 -11.14 -7.43 12.55
N VAL A 88 -11.12 -7.91 11.30
CA VAL A 88 -9.88 -8.08 10.50
C VAL A 88 -10.14 -7.58 9.10
N ILE A 89 -9.35 -6.61 8.68
CA ILE A 89 -9.37 -6.02 7.34
C ILE A 89 -8.04 -6.34 6.68
N ILE A 90 -8.07 -6.93 5.50
CA ILE A 90 -6.90 -7.01 4.61
C ILE A 90 -6.82 -5.69 3.85
N VAL A 91 -5.64 -5.11 3.77
CA VAL A 91 -5.31 -3.93 2.98
C VAL A 91 -4.09 -4.21 2.10
N GLY A 92 -3.52 -3.18 1.52
CA GLY A 92 -2.28 -3.31 0.75
C GLY A 92 -2.42 -4.15 -0.52
N SER A 93 -1.33 -4.81 -0.93
CA SER A 93 -1.22 -5.51 -2.21
C SER A 93 -2.22 -6.66 -2.38
N GLN A 94 -2.57 -7.34 -1.29
CA GLN A 94 -3.50 -8.48 -1.29
C GLN A 94 -4.97 -8.07 -1.48
N ALA A 95 -5.28 -6.78 -1.33
CA ALA A 95 -6.64 -6.26 -1.43
C ALA A 95 -6.85 -5.28 -2.59
N ARG A 96 -5.78 -4.85 -3.26
CA ARG A 96 -5.87 -3.87 -4.36
C ARG A 96 -6.35 -4.49 -5.65
N GLU A 97 -7.11 -3.71 -6.43
CA GLU A 97 -7.50 -4.07 -7.80
C GLU A 97 -6.43 -3.69 -8.83
N ILE A 98 -5.73 -2.57 -8.59
CA ILE A 98 -4.61 -2.08 -9.39
C ILE A 98 -3.30 -2.45 -8.70
N SER A 99 -2.30 -2.89 -9.44
CA SER A 99 -1.02 -3.40 -8.90
C SER A 99 -1.24 -4.49 -7.86
N LYS A 100 -1.89 -5.57 -8.32
CA LYS A 100 -2.21 -6.75 -7.48
C LYS A 100 -0.96 -7.37 -6.87
N ALA A 101 -1.18 -8.15 -5.81
CA ALA A 101 -0.13 -8.92 -5.17
C ALA A 101 0.55 -9.90 -6.14
N ASP A 102 1.84 -10.04 -5.99
CA ASP A 102 2.70 -11.02 -6.63
C ASP A 102 3.30 -12.00 -5.62
N GLU A 103 4.25 -12.83 -6.05
CA GLU A 103 4.90 -13.81 -5.19
C GLU A 103 5.82 -13.19 -4.10
N TYR A 104 6.16 -11.91 -4.23
CA TYR A 104 6.99 -11.16 -3.28
C TYR A 104 6.18 -10.26 -2.35
N SER A 105 4.87 -10.22 -2.54
CA SER A 105 3.98 -9.34 -1.78
C SER A 105 3.75 -9.88 -0.36
N ASP A 106 3.71 -8.99 0.60
CA ASP A 106 3.35 -9.16 1.99
C ASP A 106 1.82 -9.30 2.19
N LEU A 107 1.41 -9.51 3.43
CA LEU A 107 0.02 -9.48 3.86
C LEU A 107 -0.16 -8.40 4.92
N ASP A 108 -0.81 -7.31 4.55
CA ASP A 108 -1.12 -6.20 5.43
C ASP A 108 -2.50 -6.39 6.08
N LEU A 109 -2.56 -6.32 7.40
CA LEU A 109 -3.77 -6.49 8.20
C LEU A 109 -4.01 -5.29 9.13
N ILE A 110 -5.26 -4.82 9.19
CA ILE A 110 -5.74 -3.94 10.26
C ILE A 110 -6.67 -4.77 11.15
N ILE A 111 -6.35 -4.86 12.43
CA ILE A 111 -7.07 -5.72 13.38
C ILE A 111 -7.62 -4.88 14.53
N ALA A 112 -8.95 -4.91 14.73
CA ALA A 112 -9.55 -4.42 15.95
C ALA A 112 -9.55 -5.52 17.01
N CYS A 113 -9.01 -5.20 18.19
CA CYS A 113 -8.90 -6.14 19.30
C CYS A 113 -9.16 -5.41 20.63
N SER A 114 -10.03 -5.94 21.49
CA SER A 114 -10.29 -5.33 22.81
C SER A 114 -9.09 -5.42 23.75
N GLU A 115 -8.19 -6.39 23.51
CA GLU A 115 -6.92 -6.57 24.23
C GLU A 115 -5.75 -6.63 23.23
N PRO A 116 -5.31 -5.49 22.65
CA PRO A 116 -4.27 -5.48 21.61
C PRO A 116 -2.98 -6.20 22.00
N GLN A 117 -2.64 -6.23 23.29
CA GLN A 117 -1.42 -6.82 23.82
C GLN A 117 -1.26 -8.32 23.47
N ILE A 118 -2.37 -9.06 23.39
CA ILE A 118 -2.36 -10.49 23.06
C ILE A 118 -1.89 -10.78 21.63
N LEU A 119 -2.14 -9.85 20.71
CA LEU A 119 -1.65 -9.95 19.32
C LEU A 119 -0.29 -9.29 19.15
N LEU A 120 -0.03 -8.19 19.85
CA LEU A 120 1.21 -7.44 19.71
C LEU A 120 2.41 -8.15 20.35
N TYR A 121 2.24 -8.77 21.51
CA TYR A 121 3.40 -9.24 22.31
C TYR A 121 3.38 -10.72 22.66
N GLU A 122 2.21 -11.39 22.59
CA GLU A 122 2.13 -12.81 22.89
C GLU A 122 2.31 -13.67 21.64
N ASN A 123 2.94 -14.83 21.80
CA ASN A 123 3.14 -15.76 20.70
C ASN A 123 2.09 -16.88 20.64
N ASN A 124 1.24 -17.01 21.65
CA ASN A 124 0.26 -18.09 21.75
C ASN A 124 -0.74 -18.11 20.60
N ILE A 125 -1.21 -16.92 20.21
CA ILE A 125 -2.16 -16.75 19.10
C ILE A 125 -1.41 -16.81 17.77
N ILE A 126 -0.31 -16.10 17.66
CA ILE A 126 0.51 -16.01 16.46
C ILE A 126 1.01 -17.40 16.02
N GLY A 127 1.45 -18.22 16.95
CA GLY A 127 1.89 -19.59 16.68
C GLY A 127 0.79 -20.52 16.13
N LYS A 128 -0.48 -20.17 16.33
CA LYS A 128 -1.61 -20.91 15.73
C LYS A 128 -1.78 -20.60 14.23
N LEU A 129 -1.31 -19.44 13.77
CA LEU A 129 -1.37 -19.06 12.36
C LEU A 129 -0.33 -19.81 11.54
N CYS A 130 0.92 -19.69 11.93
CA CYS A 130 2.07 -20.38 11.38
C CYS A 130 3.22 -20.26 12.39
N LYS A 131 4.32 -20.96 12.17
CA LYS A 131 5.50 -20.83 13.04
C LYS A 131 6.24 -19.53 12.73
N PRO A 132 6.31 -18.56 13.67
CA PRO A 132 7.06 -17.33 13.47
C PRO A 132 8.57 -17.60 13.51
N VAL A 133 9.31 -16.93 12.63
CA VAL A 133 10.79 -16.95 12.58
C VAL A 133 11.34 -15.69 13.23
N TYR A 134 10.85 -14.53 12.80
CA TYR A 134 11.18 -13.22 13.38
C TYR A 134 9.91 -12.43 13.63
N SER A 135 9.91 -11.60 14.65
CA SER A 135 8.81 -10.70 14.94
C SER A 135 9.28 -9.52 15.78
N PHE A 136 8.78 -8.33 15.47
CA PHE A 136 9.01 -7.12 16.25
C PHE A 136 7.77 -6.24 16.22
N VAL A 137 7.74 -5.26 17.13
CA VAL A 137 6.65 -4.27 17.22
C VAL A 137 7.25 -2.89 17.04
N GLU A 138 6.59 -2.07 16.24
CA GLU A 138 6.95 -0.67 16.02
C GLU A 138 5.72 0.25 16.11
N ASP A 139 5.97 1.56 16.15
CA ASP A 139 4.92 2.57 16.10
C ASP A 139 4.63 2.95 14.65
N THR A 140 3.35 3.00 14.27
CA THR A 140 2.93 3.56 12.99
C THR A 140 2.94 5.09 13.03
N PHE A 141 2.92 5.74 11.89
CA PHE A 141 2.77 7.20 11.80
C PHE A 141 1.49 7.74 12.45
N ALA A 142 0.44 6.92 12.51
CA ALA A 142 -0.83 7.27 13.13
C ALA A 142 -0.81 7.10 14.67
N GLY A 143 0.29 6.60 15.24
CA GLY A 143 0.45 6.37 16.67
C GLY A 143 -0.10 5.02 17.17
N GLU A 144 -0.63 4.20 16.28
CA GLU A 144 -1.00 2.82 16.60
C GLU A 144 0.23 1.91 16.56
N LYS A 145 0.12 0.70 17.11
CA LYS A 145 1.18 -0.30 17.10
C LYS A 145 1.00 -1.27 15.93
N GLU A 146 2.12 -1.57 15.30
CA GLU A 146 2.21 -2.59 14.27
C GLU A 146 3.12 -3.71 14.72
N ARG A 147 2.67 -4.95 14.57
CA ARG A 147 3.51 -6.12 14.74
C ARG A 147 3.83 -6.70 13.38
N ARG A 148 5.11 -6.72 13.04
CA ARG A 148 5.63 -7.38 11.85
C ARG A 148 6.12 -8.77 12.16
N ILE A 149 5.72 -9.74 11.34
CA ILE A 149 6.04 -11.14 11.59
C ILE A 149 6.47 -11.80 10.28
N LEU A 150 7.68 -12.32 10.28
CA LEU A 150 8.12 -13.25 9.26
C LEU A 150 7.87 -14.68 9.74
N PHE A 151 7.00 -15.39 9.05
CA PHE A 151 6.73 -16.80 9.27
C PHE A 151 7.62 -17.69 8.39
N GLU A 152 7.61 -19.00 8.66
CA GLU A 152 8.22 -19.98 7.77
C GLU A 152 7.71 -19.84 6.33
N LYS A 153 8.51 -20.24 5.35
CA LYS A 153 8.27 -20.09 3.89
C LYS A 153 8.25 -18.65 3.41
N SER A 154 8.92 -17.76 4.14
CA SER A 154 9.00 -16.32 3.83
C SER A 154 7.63 -15.67 3.71
N LEU A 155 6.66 -16.07 4.54
CA LEU A 155 5.39 -15.38 4.64
C LEU A 155 5.56 -14.22 5.63
N ASP A 156 5.53 -13.01 5.14
CA ASP A 156 5.60 -11.79 5.94
C ASP A 156 4.21 -11.18 6.11
N VAL A 157 3.90 -10.83 7.35
CA VAL A 157 2.60 -10.31 7.75
C VAL A 157 2.79 -9.09 8.63
N ASP A 158 2.21 -7.99 8.21
CA ASP A 158 2.17 -6.73 8.92
C ASP A 158 0.79 -6.55 9.55
N MET A 159 0.74 -6.50 10.89
CA MET A 159 -0.49 -6.40 11.65
C MET A 159 -0.54 -5.08 12.42
N ILE A 160 -1.31 -4.11 11.94
CA ILE A 160 -1.68 -2.93 12.73
C ILE A 160 -2.80 -3.36 13.68
N VAL A 161 -2.54 -3.31 14.98
CA VAL A 161 -3.49 -3.76 16.00
C VAL A 161 -3.91 -2.59 16.87
N MET A 162 -5.22 -2.36 16.94
CA MET A 162 -5.81 -1.26 17.67
C MET A 162 -7.08 -1.66 18.42
N SER A 163 -7.57 -0.79 19.29
CA SER A 163 -8.88 -1.00 19.93
C SER A 163 -10.02 -0.83 18.92
N GLU A 164 -11.20 -1.35 19.25
CA GLU A 164 -12.40 -1.15 18.44
C GLU A 164 -12.73 0.34 18.29
N ASP A 165 -12.63 1.11 19.39
CA ASP A 165 -12.88 2.56 19.36
C ASP A 165 -11.88 3.29 18.48
N SER A 166 -10.59 2.93 18.51
CA SER A 166 -9.55 3.49 17.62
C SER A 166 -9.90 3.22 16.16
N LEU A 167 -10.29 1.99 15.81
CA LEU A 167 -10.67 1.65 14.43
C LEU A 167 -11.90 2.44 13.98
N VAL A 168 -12.93 2.52 14.82
CA VAL A 168 -14.14 3.31 14.53
C VAL A 168 -13.82 4.77 14.32
N ASN A 169 -12.95 5.35 15.14
CA ASN A 169 -12.51 6.73 15.01
C ASN A 169 -11.67 6.95 13.74
N LEU A 170 -10.77 6.03 13.42
CA LEU A 170 -9.96 6.05 12.21
C LEU A 170 -10.85 6.06 10.95
N LEU A 171 -11.87 5.20 10.91
CA LEU A 171 -12.81 5.12 9.79
C LEU A 171 -13.70 6.37 9.69
N LYS A 172 -14.16 6.93 10.82
CA LYS A 172 -14.98 8.14 10.84
C LYS A 172 -14.22 9.41 10.50
N SER A 173 -12.94 9.49 10.83
CA SER A 173 -12.09 10.65 10.56
C SER A 173 -11.54 10.68 9.13
N HIS A 174 -11.79 9.63 8.34
CA HIS A 174 -11.26 9.46 7.00
C HIS A 174 -9.71 9.40 6.92
N ASN A 175 -9.03 9.23 8.04
CA ASN A 175 -7.57 9.16 8.09
C ASN A 175 -7.00 7.86 7.48
N ALA A 176 -7.84 6.84 7.27
CA ALA A 176 -7.46 5.59 6.59
C ALA A 176 -7.81 5.59 5.09
N ASP A 177 -8.44 6.63 4.57
CA ASP A 177 -8.94 6.62 3.19
C ASP A 177 -7.83 6.45 2.16
N PHE A 178 -6.62 6.96 2.41
CA PHE A 178 -5.47 6.79 1.53
C PHE A 178 -5.03 5.32 1.37
N ILE A 179 -5.33 4.45 2.34
CA ILE A 179 -5.11 2.99 2.28
C ILE A 179 -6.34 2.30 1.71
N LEU A 180 -7.53 2.60 2.29
CA LEU A 180 -8.77 1.90 1.97
C LEU A 180 -9.27 2.18 0.55
N ASN A 181 -9.02 3.38 0.03
CA ASN A 181 -9.40 3.74 -1.35
C ASN A 181 -8.59 2.99 -2.42
N ARG A 182 -7.44 2.41 -2.05
CA ARG A 182 -6.67 1.53 -2.95
C ARG A 182 -7.21 0.10 -3.00
N GLY A 183 -8.08 -0.28 -2.07
CA GLY A 183 -8.72 -1.57 -1.94
C GLY A 183 -8.57 -2.16 -0.54
N PHE A 184 -9.60 -2.85 -0.11
CA PHE A 184 -9.62 -3.61 1.14
C PHE A 184 -10.51 -4.84 1.04
N SER A 185 -10.28 -5.80 1.92
CA SER A 185 -11.15 -6.96 2.09
C SER A 185 -11.46 -7.16 3.57
N LEU A 186 -12.74 -7.11 3.93
CA LEU A 186 -13.18 -7.35 5.30
C LEU A 186 -13.30 -8.86 5.54
N CYS A 187 -12.30 -9.45 6.22
CA CYS A 187 -12.23 -10.89 6.48
C CYS A 187 -13.06 -11.34 7.65
N TYR A 188 -13.15 -10.51 8.70
CA TYR A 188 -13.89 -10.81 9.93
C TYR A 188 -14.50 -9.54 10.50
N ASP A 189 -15.76 -9.62 10.94
CA ASP A 189 -16.50 -8.50 11.51
C ASP A 189 -17.46 -9.00 12.58
N ALA A 190 -17.08 -8.85 13.84
CA ALA A 190 -17.93 -9.16 15.00
C ALA A 190 -18.50 -7.90 15.67
N CYS A 191 -18.08 -6.71 15.26
CA CYS A 191 -18.50 -5.43 15.82
C CYS A 191 -19.30 -4.53 14.86
N GLY A 192 -19.53 -4.98 13.62
CA GLY A 192 -20.39 -4.28 12.66
C GLY A 192 -19.72 -3.09 11.95
N ILE A 193 -18.39 -3.09 11.81
CA ILE A 193 -17.65 -2.03 11.09
C ILE A 193 -17.95 -2.01 9.59
N SER A 194 -18.46 -3.09 9.02
CA SER A 194 -18.86 -3.19 7.61
C SER A 194 -19.73 -2.02 7.14
N GLN A 195 -20.60 -1.52 8.02
CA GLN A 195 -21.47 -0.38 7.72
C GLN A 195 -20.73 0.95 7.64
N LEU A 196 -19.58 1.07 8.31
CA LEU A 196 -18.74 2.27 8.29
C LEU A 196 -17.82 2.24 7.07
N ILE A 197 -17.16 1.13 6.81
CA ILE A 197 -16.25 0.96 5.66
C ILE A 197 -16.98 1.17 4.34
N CYS A 198 -18.17 0.59 4.15
CA CYS A 198 -18.94 0.74 2.91
C CYS A 198 -19.38 2.19 2.63
N LYS A 199 -19.38 3.07 3.64
CA LYS A 199 -19.71 4.48 3.46
C LYS A 199 -18.50 5.33 3.04
N SER A 200 -17.30 4.93 3.45
CA SER A 200 -16.04 5.62 3.13
C SER A 200 -15.44 5.21 1.79
N SER A 201 -15.78 4.04 1.27
CA SER A 201 -15.20 3.50 0.03
C SER A 201 -15.78 4.15 -1.25
N LYS A 202 -15.59 5.43 -1.42
CA LYS A 202 -15.54 6.02 -2.75
C LYS A 202 -14.10 5.83 -3.23
N ILE A 203 -13.92 4.94 -4.20
CA ILE A 203 -12.65 4.77 -4.93
C ILE A 203 -12.42 6.07 -5.72
N THR A 204 -11.94 7.08 -5.04
CA THR A 204 -11.32 8.25 -5.66
C THR A 204 -9.85 8.18 -5.29
N PRO A 205 -8.93 8.23 -6.26
CA PRO A 205 -7.53 8.47 -5.94
C PRO A 205 -7.47 9.65 -4.98
N CYS A 206 -6.63 9.57 -3.96
CA CYS A 206 -6.41 10.69 -3.08
C CYS A 206 -5.78 11.79 -3.95
N ASP A 207 -6.50 12.88 -4.22
CA ASP A 207 -5.94 13.98 -4.98
C ASP A 207 -4.70 14.51 -4.27
N PHE A 208 -3.60 14.59 -4.99
CA PHE A 208 -2.38 15.17 -4.47
C PHE A 208 -2.62 16.63 -4.07
N THR A 209 -2.18 16.97 -2.87
CA THR A 209 -2.17 18.36 -2.40
C THR A 209 -0.74 18.88 -2.43
N ALA A 210 -0.47 19.84 -3.30
CA ALA A 210 0.83 20.47 -3.38
C ALA A 210 1.22 21.10 -2.04
N LEU A 211 2.51 21.11 -1.72
CA LEU A 211 3.01 21.85 -0.57
C LEU A 211 2.62 23.33 -0.70
N SER A 212 2.32 23.98 0.41
CA SER A 212 2.21 25.46 0.41
C SER A 212 3.55 26.08 -0.01
N GLU A 213 3.53 27.33 -0.50
CA GLU A 213 4.76 28.05 -0.85
C GLU A 213 5.74 28.12 0.33
N GLU A 214 5.24 28.28 1.55
CA GLU A 214 6.06 28.27 2.76
C GLU A 214 6.71 26.92 3.01
N SER A 215 5.94 25.84 2.89
CA SER A 215 6.43 24.46 3.07
C SER A 215 7.43 24.09 1.98
N PHE A 216 7.17 24.49 0.74
CA PHE A 216 8.08 24.27 -0.38
C PHE A 216 9.40 25.05 -0.21
N ARG A 217 9.32 26.31 0.22
CA ARG A 217 10.51 27.12 0.56
C ARG A 217 11.31 26.48 1.69
N ASN A 218 10.64 25.97 2.72
CA ASN A 218 11.32 25.26 3.80
C ASN A 218 12.01 23.98 3.32
N LEU A 219 11.36 23.19 2.45
CA LEU A 219 11.94 22.01 1.81
C LEU A 219 13.21 22.35 1.01
N THR A 220 13.15 23.39 0.18
CA THR A 220 14.29 23.86 -0.62
C THR A 220 15.43 24.37 0.23
N ASN A 221 15.14 25.15 1.26
CA ASN A 221 16.15 25.66 2.19
C ASN A 221 16.82 24.52 2.99
N ASP A 222 16.03 23.55 3.44
CA ASP A 222 16.55 22.34 4.13
C ASP A 222 17.49 21.55 3.21
N PHE A 223 17.06 21.31 1.97
CA PHE A 223 17.90 20.63 0.99
C PHE A 223 19.22 21.38 0.75
N MET A 224 19.16 22.69 0.48
CA MET A 224 20.33 23.53 0.24
C MET A 224 21.24 23.63 1.44
N PHE A 225 20.71 23.73 2.64
CA PHE A 225 21.50 23.69 3.87
C PHE A 225 22.31 22.40 3.97
N HIS A 226 21.65 21.26 3.73
CA HIS A 226 22.31 19.96 3.84
C HIS A 226 23.24 19.65 2.67
N THR A 227 23.10 20.28 1.51
CA THR A 227 24.12 20.21 0.47
C THR A 227 25.42 20.86 0.93
N VAL A 228 25.37 22.07 1.49
CA VAL A 228 26.54 22.75 2.05
C VAL A 228 27.16 21.95 3.21
N TRP A 229 26.31 21.37 4.05
CA TRP A 229 26.76 20.52 5.16
C TRP A 229 27.45 19.24 4.66
N ALA A 230 26.86 18.56 3.69
CA ALA A 230 27.44 17.36 3.09
C ALA A 230 28.79 17.63 2.42
N GLU A 231 28.91 18.72 1.66
CA GLU A 231 30.18 19.16 1.04
C GLU A 231 31.28 19.33 2.09
N LYS A 232 30.97 19.98 3.21
CA LYS A 232 31.94 20.12 4.32
C LYS A 232 32.39 18.76 4.86
N LYS A 233 31.48 17.77 4.92
CA LYS A 233 31.80 16.41 5.37
C LYS A 233 32.68 15.67 4.37
N ILE A 234 32.40 15.80 3.08
CA ILE A 234 33.24 15.25 2.01
C ILE A 234 34.66 15.83 2.10
N ARG A 235 34.81 17.15 2.17
CA ARG A 235 36.12 17.85 2.25
C ARG A 235 36.92 17.48 3.52
N ARG A 236 36.23 17.08 4.59
CA ARG A 236 36.88 16.62 5.84
C ARG A 236 37.21 15.13 5.84
N GLY A 237 36.87 14.38 4.79
CA GLY A 237 37.05 12.94 4.74
C GLY A 237 36.12 12.15 5.64
N GLU A 238 35.02 12.76 6.13
CA GLU A 238 33.99 12.10 6.95
C GLU A 238 33.04 11.32 6.02
N LEU A 239 33.60 10.34 5.30
CA LEU A 239 32.96 9.68 4.16
C LEU A 239 31.62 8.99 4.54
N TRP A 240 31.60 8.23 5.65
CA TRP A 240 30.36 7.59 6.13
C TRP A 240 29.23 8.60 6.32
N THR A 241 29.53 9.68 7.04
CA THR A 241 28.54 10.71 7.38
C THR A 241 28.05 11.44 6.12
N ALA A 242 28.94 11.69 5.17
CA ALA A 242 28.60 12.34 3.93
C ALA A 242 27.72 11.44 3.02
N ILE A 243 28.05 10.16 2.91
CA ILE A 243 27.24 9.18 2.15
C ILE A 243 25.85 9.05 2.73
N MET A 244 25.71 8.95 4.06
CA MET A 244 24.38 8.87 4.69
C MET A 244 23.54 10.14 4.45
N CYS A 245 24.19 11.30 4.32
CA CYS A 245 23.49 12.51 3.92
C CYS A 245 23.09 12.48 2.44
N VAL A 246 24.02 12.20 1.53
CA VAL A 246 23.78 12.27 0.09
C VAL A 246 22.86 11.14 -0.38
N ASN A 247 23.15 9.89 -0.05
CA ASN A 247 22.37 8.73 -0.49
C ASN A 247 21.08 8.49 0.31
N GLY A 248 20.96 9.10 1.49
CA GLY A 248 19.79 8.96 2.36
C GLY A 248 19.01 10.27 2.49
N TYR A 249 19.51 11.17 3.35
CA TYR A 249 18.76 12.37 3.72
C TYR A 249 18.33 13.22 2.53
N LEU A 250 19.25 13.57 1.62
CA LEU A 250 18.93 14.37 0.43
C LEU A 250 17.94 13.64 -0.51
N LYS A 251 17.96 12.30 -0.54
CA LYS A 251 17.01 11.53 -1.34
C LYS A 251 15.58 11.63 -0.80
N THR A 252 15.41 11.70 0.53
CA THR A 252 14.07 11.93 1.11
C THR A 252 13.47 13.28 0.72
N LYS A 253 14.30 14.27 0.40
CA LYS A 253 13.85 15.56 -0.11
C LYS A 253 13.65 15.55 -1.63
N LEU A 254 14.54 14.88 -2.34
CA LEU A 254 14.46 14.74 -3.79
C LEU A 254 13.18 14.06 -4.22
N ILE A 255 12.79 12.96 -3.55
CA ILE A 255 11.58 12.23 -3.94
C ILE A 255 10.30 13.09 -3.80
N ILE A 256 10.22 13.96 -2.79
CA ILE A 256 9.09 14.88 -2.63
C ILE A 256 8.99 15.84 -3.83
N VAL A 257 10.11 16.35 -4.30
CA VAL A 257 10.13 17.25 -5.46
C VAL A 257 9.84 16.50 -6.76
N ILE A 258 10.29 15.25 -6.90
CA ILE A 258 9.93 14.39 -8.04
C ILE A 258 8.41 14.19 -8.06
N GLU A 259 7.80 13.77 -6.95
CA GLU A 259 6.34 13.59 -6.84
C GLU A 259 5.60 14.90 -7.20
N MET A 260 6.04 16.05 -6.68
CA MET A 260 5.45 17.34 -7.04
C MET A 260 5.56 17.64 -8.53
N TYR A 261 6.70 17.37 -9.14
CA TYR A 261 6.94 17.58 -10.56
C TYR A 261 6.02 16.74 -11.44
N GLU A 262 5.85 15.46 -11.11
CA GLU A 262 4.93 14.57 -11.82
C GLU A 262 3.48 15.09 -11.75
N HIS A 263 3.06 15.62 -10.60
CA HIS A 263 1.74 16.25 -10.48
C HIS A 263 1.62 17.58 -11.23
N CYS A 264 2.71 18.30 -11.46
CA CYS A 264 2.71 19.47 -12.35
C CYS A 264 2.39 19.08 -13.80
N ILE A 265 2.89 17.93 -14.25
CA ILE A 265 2.74 17.46 -15.63
C ILE A 265 1.43 16.73 -15.85
N HIS A 266 1.11 15.79 -14.96
CA HIS A 266 0.01 14.84 -15.12
C HIS A 266 -1.27 15.20 -14.36
N GLY A 267 -1.20 16.22 -13.50
CA GLY A 267 -2.32 16.67 -12.66
C GLY A 267 -2.43 15.93 -11.33
N THR A 268 -3.31 16.44 -10.46
CA THR A 268 -3.41 16.01 -9.04
C THR A 268 -3.91 14.59 -8.86
N ALA A 269 -4.59 14.03 -9.83
CA ALA A 269 -5.11 12.66 -9.79
C ALA A 269 -4.10 11.59 -10.23
N TYR A 270 -2.89 11.98 -10.67
CA TYR A 270 -1.85 11.05 -11.08
C TYR A 270 -1.29 10.30 -9.86
N ASP A 271 -1.18 8.98 -9.93
CA ASP A 271 -0.76 8.17 -8.78
C ASP A 271 0.75 7.98 -8.76
N THR A 272 1.44 8.79 -7.96
CA THR A 272 2.89 8.67 -7.73
C THR A 272 3.23 7.72 -6.58
N TRP A 273 2.23 7.00 -6.04
CA TRP A 273 2.41 6.22 -4.82
C TRP A 273 2.95 7.08 -3.65
N HIS A 274 3.79 6.52 -2.80
CA HIS A 274 4.41 7.24 -1.69
C HIS A 274 5.86 6.79 -1.49
N ASN A 275 6.70 7.70 -1.04
CA ASN A 275 8.10 7.45 -0.69
C ASN A 275 8.93 6.79 -1.81
N GLY A 276 8.64 7.13 -3.08
CA GLY A 276 9.36 6.58 -4.24
C GLY A 276 9.01 5.14 -4.60
N ARG A 277 8.00 4.54 -3.97
CA ARG A 277 7.56 3.18 -4.32
C ARG A 277 7.15 3.16 -5.79
N MET A 278 7.69 2.20 -6.55
CA MET A 278 7.45 2.04 -7.99
C MET A 278 7.82 3.28 -8.83
N ALA A 279 8.80 4.08 -8.40
CA ALA A 279 9.21 5.28 -9.12
C ALA A 279 9.56 5.00 -10.59
N GLU A 280 10.10 3.83 -10.89
CA GLU A 280 10.43 3.37 -12.24
C GLU A 280 9.21 3.24 -13.15
N GLN A 281 7.98 3.24 -12.60
CA GLN A 281 6.74 3.10 -13.36
C GLN A 281 6.01 4.42 -13.57
N TRP A 282 6.19 5.39 -12.66
CA TRP A 282 5.43 6.63 -12.68
C TRP A 282 6.27 7.89 -12.88
N ALA A 283 7.58 7.86 -12.59
CA ALA A 283 8.41 9.02 -12.83
C ALA A 283 8.82 9.14 -14.31
N GLU A 284 8.97 10.37 -14.76
CA GLU A 284 9.42 10.66 -16.13
C GLU A 284 10.75 9.96 -16.44
N PRO A 285 10.91 9.38 -17.65
CA PRO A 285 12.10 8.61 -18.01
C PRO A 285 13.42 9.33 -17.77
N PHE A 286 13.49 10.64 -18.03
CA PHE A 286 14.72 11.41 -17.82
C PHE A 286 15.10 11.51 -16.34
N ILE A 287 14.14 11.44 -15.42
CA ILE A 287 14.39 11.42 -13.97
C ILE A 287 14.99 10.08 -13.58
N ILE A 288 14.41 8.98 -14.05
CA ILE A 288 14.92 7.63 -13.79
C ILE A 288 16.34 7.47 -14.32
N ASP A 289 16.60 7.95 -15.54
CA ASP A 289 17.94 7.93 -16.14
C ASP A 289 18.97 8.68 -15.27
N LYS A 290 18.58 9.84 -14.70
CA LYS A 290 19.47 10.63 -13.83
C LYS A 290 19.60 10.09 -12.42
N LEU A 291 18.62 9.35 -11.92
CA LEU A 291 18.69 8.79 -10.56
C LEU A 291 19.85 7.82 -10.39
N GLY A 292 20.26 7.11 -11.45
CA GLY A 292 21.43 6.24 -11.42
C GLY A 292 22.71 6.99 -11.00
N ASP A 293 22.89 8.21 -11.51
CA ASP A 293 24.05 9.05 -11.21
C ASP A 293 23.96 9.72 -9.82
N CYS A 294 22.78 9.71 -9.20
CA CYS A 294 22.56 10.35 -7.90
C CYS A 294 22.97 9.48 -6.69
N PHE A 295 23.34 8.21 -6.88
CA PHE A 295 23.74 7.31 -5.80
C PHE A 295 25.22 6.94 -5.92
N SER A 296 25.95 7.09 -4.82
CA SER A 296 27.38 6.80 -4.78
C SER A 296 27.68 5.43 -4.15
N HIS A 297 28.80 4.86 -4.55
CA HIS A 297 29.50 3.84 -3.79
C HIS A 297 30.23 4.45 -2.57
N TYR A 298 30.92 3.61 -1.79
CA TYR A 298 31.74 4.05 -0.66
C TYR A 298 33.12 4.54 -1.15
N ASP A 299 33.10 5.60 -1.94
CA ASP A 299 34.26 6.22 -2.57
C ASP A 299 34.08 7.75 -2.58
N ALA A 300 35.17 8.51 -2.38
CA ALA A 300 35.09 9.96 -2.21
C ALA A 300 34.79 10.71 -3.53
N ASP A 301 35.37 10.25 -4.64
CA ASP A 301 35.20 10.89 -5.94
C ASP A 301 33.83 10.56 -6.53
N ASP A 302 33.39 9.31 -6.36
CA ASP A 302 32.08 8.86 -6.74
C ASP A 302 30.99 9.57 -5.92
N LEU A 303 31.21 9.76 -4.60
CA LEU A 303 30.32 10.53 -3.75
C LEU A 303 30.19 12.00 -4.20
N LEU A 304 31.28 12.64 -4.60
CA LEU A 304 31.25 14.00 -5.11
C LEU A 304 30.45 14.10 -6.40
N SER A 305 30.59 13.12 -7.27
CA SER A 305 29.83 13.03 -8.51
C SER A 305 28.33 12.87 -8.24
N ALA A 306 27.96 11.92 -7.37
CA ALA A 306 26.58 11.67 -6.96
C ALA A 306 25.93 12.85 -6.21
N PHE A 307 26.71 13.55 -5.37
CA PHE A 307 26.30 14.78 -4.71
C PHE A 307 25.93 15.87 -5.75
N THR A 308 26.79 16.07 -6.76
CA THR A 308 26.57 17.06 -7.83
C THR A 308 25.31 16.72 -8.62
N ALA A 309 25.18 15.48 -9.07
CA ALA A 309 24.02 15.01 -9.82
C ALA A 309 22.70 15.16 -9.00
N THR A 310 22.75 14.80 -7.71
CA THR A 310 21.59 14.95 -6.80
C THR A 310 21.16 16.40 -6.67
N ARG A 311 22.10 17.31 -6.49
CA ARG A 311 21.84 18.75 -6.36
C ARG A 311 21.26 19.34 -7.64
N GLU A 312 21.83 19.00 -8.79
CA GLU A 312 21.39 19.47 -10.10
C GLU A 312 19.96 18.99 -10.42
N LEU A 313 19.68 17.71 -10.20
CA LEU A 313 18.35 17.16 -10.41
C LEU A 313 17.32 17.85 -9.51
N PHE A 314 17.61 17.96 -8.21
CA PHE A 314 16.70 18.65 -7.27
C PHE A 314 16.41 20.08 -7.69
N LEU A 315 17.45 20.87 -8.02
CA LEU A 315 17.30 22.28 -8.39
C LEU A 315 16.51 22.46 -9.69
N THR A 316 16.75 21.57 -10.66
CA THR A 316 16.01 21.57 -11.93
C THR A 316 14.52 21.36 -11.67
N LEU A 317 14.17 20.29 -10.98
CA LEU A 317 12.77 19.96 -10.68
C LEU A 317 12.10 21.00 -9.77
N ALA A 318 12.83 21.52 -8.76
CA ALA A 318 12.30 22.53 -7.86
C ALA A 318 12.00 23.85 -8.62
N LYS A 319 12.79 24.26 -9.60
CA LYS A 319 12.51 25.44 -10.45
C LYS A 319 11.24 25.25 -11.27
N GLU A 320 11.07 24.08 -11.87
CA GLU A 320 9.88 23.74 -12.65
C GLU A 320 8.62 23.73 -11.75
N CYS A 321 8.69 23.12 -10.59
CA CYS A 321 7.60 23.12 -9.62
C CYS A 321 7.26 24.54 -9.16
N ALA A 322 8.26 25.35 -8.81
CA ALA A 322 8.03 26.73 -8.39
C ALA A 322 7.32 27.54 -9.49
N SER A 323 7.76 27.37 -10.74
CA SER A 323 7.13 28.02 -11.90
C SER A 323 5.69 27.58 -12.10
N ALA A 324 5.43 26.28 -12.03
CA ALA A 324 4.11 25.68 -12.27
C ALA A 324 3.08 26.09 -11.19
N TYR A 325 3.51 26.16 -9.93
CA TYR A 325 2.64 26.55 -8.81
C TYR A 325 2.64 28.08 -8.54
N GLY A 326 3.44 28.86 -9.28
CA GLY A 326 3.52 30.33 -9.11
C GLY A 326 4.19 30.75 -7.80
N TYR A 327 5.12 29.93 -7.27
CA TYR A 327 5.86 30.26 -6.05
C TYR A 327 6.99 31.24 -6.35
N THR A 328 7.17 32.20 -5.45
CA THR A 328 8.21 33.26 -5.57
C THR A 328 9.51 32.88 -4.88
N THR A 329 9.69 31.61 -4.52
CA THR A 329 10.90 31.14 -3.84
C THR A 329 12.12 31.37 -4.70
N GLY A 330 12.93 32.36 -4.32
CA GLY A 330 14.30 32.47 -4.84
C GLY A 330 15.09 31.25 -4.38
N ILE A 331 15.29 30.29 -5.31
CA ILE A 331 16.34 29.28 -5.13
C ILE A 331 17.62 30.09 -5.21
N PRO A 332 18.46 30.15 -4.16
CA PRO A 332 19.69 30.93 -4.21
C PRO A 332 20.50 30.43 -5.42
N GLU A 333 20.85 31.31 -6.31
CA GLU A 333 21.94 31.04 -7.23
C GLU A 333 23.19 30.98 -6.35
N ILE A 334 23.59 29.75 -6.04
CA ILE A 334 24.91 29.58 -5.40
C ILE A 334 25.88 29.64 -6.56
N ASP A 335 26.58 30.80 -6.64
CA ASP A 335 27.75 30.95 -7.50
C ASP A 335 28.66 29.75 -7.28
N SER A 336 29.01 29.13 -8.36
CA SER A 336 29.85 27.92 -8.47
C SER A 336 31.27 28.15 -7.94
#